data_c66ea6de65422c2715c4df10c17ecd33
#
_entry.id   c66ea6de65422c2715c4df10c17ecd33
#
_cell.length_a   1.000
_cell.length_b   1.000
_cell.length_c   1.000
_cell.angle_alpha   90.00
_cell.angle_beta   90.00
_cell.angle_gamma   90.00
#
_symmetry.space_group_name_H-M   'P 1'
#
loop_
_entity.id
_entity.type
_entity.pdbx_description
1 polymer ?
#
loop_
_entity_poly.entity_id
_entity_poly.type
_entity_poly.pdbx_seq_one_letter_code
_entity_poly.pdbx_strand_id
1 'polypeptide(L)'
;EGSGSYIYDMGENVSGVPVITIPEEYAKPGETVTVRFAEILYPELEEYTNEGVDGMLMVENYRTAMVTDFYTMKEGENVFSPDLTFHGYRYIEITGLDQELPADCIKMQVLSSLDANAEYESSNELTNQLFTNITNSTTSNYISIPTDCPQRDERMGWTGDAQIFALSGSYVADTYNF
;
A
#
# COMPACT_ATOMS: atom_id res chain seq x y z
N GLU A 1 21.02 10.82 -17.96
CA GLU A 1 20.55 11.42 -16.69
C GLU A 1 19.09 11.02 -16.59
N GLY A 2 18.82 9.93 -15.87
CA GLY A 2 17.48 9.41 -15.71
C GLY A 2 16.68 10.33 -14.78
N SER A 3 15.45 10.62 -15.14
CA SER A 3 14.47 11.11 -14.14
C SER A 3 14.48 10.13 -12.97
N GLY A 4 14.83 10.60 -11.78
CA GLY A 4 14.94 9.73 -10.63
C GLY A 4 13.61 9.00 -10.40
N SER A 5 13.69 7.68 -10.32
CA SER A 5 12.66 6.83 -9.78
C SER A 5 13.13 6.38 -8.42
N TYR A 6 12.37 6.67 -7.39
CA TYR A 6 12.72 6.41 -6.01
C TYR A 6 11.67 5.49 -5.40
N ILE A 7 12.12 4.34 -4.88
CA ILE A 7 11.23 3.32 -4.30
C ILE A 7 11.41 3.31 -2.78
N TYR A 8 10.29 3.37 -2.06
CA TYR A 8 10.22 3.36 -0.60
C TYR A 8 9.48 2.13 -0.12
N ASP A 9 10.06 1.39 0.84
CA ASP A 9 9.43 0.28 1.53
C ASP A 9 8.72 0.81 2.79
N MET A 10 7.40 0.69 2.85
CA MET A 10 6.59 1.12 3.99
C MET A 10 6.59 0.10 5.13
N GLY A 11 7.27 -1.04 4.96
CA GLY A 11 7.43 -2.09 5.98
C GLY A 11 6.33 -3.13 5.98
N GLU A 12 5.08 -2.74 5.78
CA GLU A 12 3.93 -3.64 5.82
C GLU A 12 3.06 -3.47 4.58
N ASN A 13 2.43 -4.58 4.14
CA ASN A 13 1.43 -4.56 3.06
C ASN A 13 0.04 -4.37 3.68
N VAL A 14 -0.53 -3.19 3.50
CA VAL A 14 -1.84 -2.80 4.04
C VAL A 14 -2.59 -1.90 3.07
N SER A 15 -3.87 -1.68 3.35
CA SER A 15 -4.68 -0.70 2.60
C SER A 15 -4.59 0.68 3.22
N GLY A 16 -4.38 1.68 2.39
CA GLY A 16 -4.26 3.05 2.88
C GLY A 16 -4.03 4.08 1.80
N VAL A 17 -3.71 5.28 2.25
CA VAL A 17 -3.31 6.40 1.39
C VAL A 17 -1.92 6.88 1.78
N PRO A 18 -1.10 7.30 0.81
CA PRO A 18 0.17 7.94 1.11
C PRO A 18 -0.06 9.34 1.68
N VAL A 19 0.83 9.77 2.55
CA VAL A 19 0.99 11.16 2.96
C VAL A 19 2.41 11.54 2.63
N ILE A 20 2.60 12.23 1.51
CA ILE A 20 3.90 12.61 0.97
C ILE A 20 4.08 14.11 1.17
N THR A 21 5.05 14.49 1.98
CA THR A 21 5.48 15.89 2.12
C THR A 21 6.66 16.14 1.17
N ILE A 22 6.50 17.09 0.26
CA ILE A 22 7.58 17.54 -0.64
C ILE A 22 8.02 18.91 -0.14
N PRO A 23 9.16 19.04 0.57
CA PRO A 23 9.68 20.33 1.02
C PRO A 23 9.95 21.27 -0.16
N GLU A 24 9.93 22.57 0.10
CA GLU A 24 10.08 23.60 -0.92
C GLU A 24 11.33 23.41 -1.80
N GLU A 25 12.44 22.98 -1.20
CA GLU A 25 13.71 22.75 -1.91
C GLU A 25 13.68 21.59 -2.93
N TYR A 26 12.67 20.69 -2.83
CA TYR A 26 12.42 19.60 -3.78
C TYR A 26 11.30 19.94 -4.75
N ALA A 27 10.52 20.98 -4.46
CA ALA A 27 9.34 21.31 -5.24
C ALA A 27 9.70 22.01 -6.55
N LYS A 28 9.01 21.63 -7.61
CA LYS A 28 9.07 22.26 -8.94
C LYS A 28 7.67 22.68 -9.35
N PRO A 29 7.27 23.93 -9.07
CA PRO A 29 5.92 24.40 -9.36
C PRO A 29 5.51 24.17 -10.81
N GLY A 30 4.36 23.54 -11.03
CA GLY A 30 3.81 23.19 -12.32
C GLY A 30 4.26 21.85 -12.88
N GLU A 31 5.29 21.22 -12.32
CA GLU A 31 5.66 19.85 -12.68
C GLU A 31 4.82 18.81 -11.92
N THR A 32 4.65 17.64 -12.54
CA THR A 32 3.82 16.56 -11.97
C THR A 32 4.71 15.47 -11.40
N VAL A 33 4.44 15.11 -10.16
CA VAL A 33 4.96 13.91 -9.50
C VAL A 33 3.99 12.77 -9.78
N THR A 34 4.53 11.63 -10.18
CA THR A 34 3.78 10.38 -10.35
C THR A 34 4.10 9.45 -9.20
N VAL A 35 3.07 8.93 -8.57
CA VAL A 35 3.17 8.00 -7.42
C VAL A 35 2.55 6.67 -7.83
N ARG A 36 3.35 5.60 -7.84
CA ARG A 36 2.92 4.25 -8.16
C ARG A 36 3.06 3.36 -6.94
N PHE A 37 2.26 2.31 -6.88
CA PHE A 37 2.19 1.44 -5.71
C PHE A 37 2.40 -0.02 -6.11
N ALA A 38 2.97 -0.82 -5.20
CA ALA A 38 3.07 -2.25 -5.35
C ALA A 38 3.04 -2.97 -3.99
N GLU A 39 2.59 -4.23 -4.00
CA GLU A 39 2.65 -5.10 -2.82
C GLU A 39 4.02 -5.75 -2.67
N ILE A 40 4.68 -6.03 -3.79
CA ILE A 40 5.99 -6.69 -3.87
C ILE A 40 6.86 -6.06 -4.95
N LEU A 41 8.15 -6.29 -4.88
CA LEU A 41 9.11 -5.99 -5.94
C LEU A 41 9.40 -7.26 -6.74
N TYR A 42 9.86 -7.09 -7.98
CA TYR A 42 10.40 -8.22 -8.73
C TYR A 42 11.61 -8.81 -7.99
N PRO A 43 11.62 -10.12 -7.74
CA PRO A 43 12.71 -10.76 -7.02
C PRO A 43 13.99 -10.85 -7.86
N GLU A 44 15.13 -11.03 -7.17
CA GLU A 44 16.42 -11.30 -7.82
C GLU A 44 16.46 -12.74 -8.37
N LEU A 45 15.81 -12.95 -9.51
CA LEU A 45 15.83 -14.19 -10.27
C LEU A 45 16.46 -13.94 -11.64
N GLU A 46 17.14 -14.96 -12.19
CA GLU A 46 17.88 -14.84 -13.45
C GLU A 46 17.00 -14.28 -14.60
N GLU A 47 15.75 -14.69 -14.68
CA GLU A 47 14.81 -14.22 -15.67
C GLU A 47 14.54 -12.70 -15.57
N TYR A 48 14.36 -12.18 -14.36
CA TYR A 48 14.08 -10.76 -14.14
C TYR A 48 15.35 -9.90 -14.19
N THR A 49 16.45 -10.42 -13.66
CA THR A 49 17.76 -9.74 -13.72
C THR A 49 18.23 -9.57 -15.16
N ASN A 50 18.02 -10.59 -16.01
CA ASN A 50 18.35 -10.51 -17.44
C ASN A 50 17.47 -9.51 -18.20
N GLU A 51 16.25 -9.30 -17.77
CA GLU A 51 15.34 -8.28 -18.31
C GLU A 51 15.54 -6.89 -17.68
N GLY A 52 16.33 -6.79 -16.62
CA GLY A 52 16.63 -5.54 -15.91
C GLY A 52 15.45 -4.99 -15.11
N VAL A 53 14.55 -5.86 -14.64
CA VAL A 53 13.36 -5.48 -13.86
C VAL A 53 13.43 -5.88 -12.38
N ASP A 54 14.44 -6.62 -11.97
CA ASP A 54 14.67 -6.98 -10.58
C ASP A 54 14.72 -5.72 -9.67
N GLY A 55 14.06 -5.81 -8.53
CA GLY A 55 13.92 -4.68 -7.60
C GLY A 55 12.96 -3.57 -8.04
N MET A 56 12.37 -3.64 -9.23
CA MET A 56 11.30 -2.74 -9.66
C MET A 56 9.95 -3.16 -9.08
N LEU A 57 8.97 -2.26 -9.10
CA LEU A 57 7.61 -2.55 -8.66
C LEU A 57 7.00 -3.66 -9.54
N MET A 58 6.56 -4.74 -8.91
CA MET A 58 5.78 -5.79 -9.57
C MET A 58 4.29 -5.42 -9.51
N VAL A 59 3.71 -5.09 -10.67
CA VAL A 59 2.32 -4.62 -10.79
C VAL A 59 1.40 -5.59 -11.53
N GLU A 60 1.90 -6.73 -11.96
CA GLU A 60 1.12 -7.73 -12.72
C GLU A 60 -0.06 -8.30 -11.93
N ASN A 61 0.08 -8.41 -10.60
CA ASN A 61 -0.97 -8.87 -9.69
C ASN A 61 -2.14 -7.88 -9.58
N TYR A 62 -1.97 -6.65 -10.02
CA TYR A 62 -3.04 -5.65 -10.06
C TYR A 62 -3.96 -5.78 -11.28
N ARG A 63 -3.65 -6.67 -12.21
CA ARG A 63 -4.41 -6.91 -13.45
C ARG A 63 -4.49 -5.64 -14.30
N THR A 64 -5.67 -5.02 -14.44
CA THR A 64 -5.91 -3.80 -15.23
C THR A 64 -5.96 -2.54 -14.39
N ALA A 65 -5.87 -2.65 -13.06
CA ALA A 65 -5.83 -1.48 -12.18
C ALA A 65 -4.53 -0.71 -12.38
N MET A 66 -4.63 0.58 -12.70
CA MET A 66 -3.44 1.41 -12.95
C MET A 66 -2.65 1.71 -11.68
N VAL A 67 -3.28 1.76 -10.53
CA VAL A 67 -2.71 1.98 -9.20
C VAL A 67 -1.63 3.06 -9.22
N THR A 68 -2.01 4.22 -9.76
CA THR A 68 -1.11 5.35 -10.01
C THR A 68 -1.84 6.65 -9.73
N ASP A 69 -1.22 7.50 -8.93
CA ASP A 69 -1.70 8.84 -8.63
C ASP A 69 -0.77 9.90 -9.23
N PHE A 70 -1.33 11.06 -9.52
CA PHE A 70 -0.62 12.19 -10.08
C PHE A 70 -0.84 13.42 -9.22
N TYR A 71 0.24 14.13 -8.92
CA TYR A 71 0.19 15.37 -8.16
C TYR A 71 0.98 16.47 -8.86
N THR A 72 0.33 17.58 -9.20
CA THR A 72 1.02 18.76 -9.73
C THR A 72 1.48 19.67 -8.61
N MET A 73 2.78 19.88 -8.51
CA MET A 73 3.40 20.69 -7.47
C MET A 73 3.06 22.19 -7.61
N LYS A 74 2.91 22.84 -6.49
CA LYS A 74 2.72 24.29 -6.34
C LYS A 74 3.95 24.93 -5.69
N GLU A 75 3.98 26.26 -5.60
CA GLU A 75 5.01 27.00 -4.87
C GLU A 75 4.98 26.63 -3.37
N GLY A 76 6.17 26.60 -2.75
CA GLY A 76 6.38 26.25 -1.35
C GLY A 76 6.29 24.77 -1.05
N GLU A 77 6.10 24.44 0.21
CA GLU A 77 5.90 23.06 0.66
C GLU A 77 4.61 22.47 0.08
N ASN A 78 4.70 21.22 -0.36
CA ASN A 78 3.56 20.46 -0.88
C ASN A 78 3.27 19.26 0.03
N VAL A 79 2.00 19.01 0.28
CA VAL A 79 1.55 17.77 0.93
C VAL A 79 0.56 17.09 0.01
N PHE A 80 0.89 15.90 -0.41
CA PHE A 80 0.03 15.04 -1.23
C PHE A 80 -0.54 13.91 -0.38
N SER A 81 -1.86 13.81 -0.35
CA SER A 81 -2.61 12.68 0.17
C SER A 81 -3.95 12.63 -0.59
N PRO A 82 -4.28 11.55 -1.30
CA PRO A 82 -5.55 11.48 -2.03
C PRO A 82 -6.74 11.33 -1.09
N ASP A 83 -7.84 12.08 -1.35
CA ASP A 83 -9.05 12.06 -0.52
C ASP A 83 -10.10 11.04 -1.01
N LEU A 84 -10.08 10.68 -2.30
CA LEU A 84 -11.16 9.93 -2.95
C LEU A 84 -10.73 8.56 -3.49
N THR A 85 -9.55 8.11 -3.13
CA THR A 85 -9.02 6.79 -3.48
C THR A 85 -8.20 6.23 -2.34
N PHE A 86 -7.95 4.91 -2.38
CA PHE A 86 -6.98 4.23 -1.53
C PHE A 86 -6.33 3.11 -2.32
N HIS A 87 -5.19 2.62 -1.84
CA HIS A 87 -4.43 1.55 -2.47
C HIS A 87 -4.08 0.48 -1.43
N GLY A 88 -3.92 -0.77 -1.90
CA GLY A 88 -3.30 -1.84 -1.12
C GLY A 88 -1.86 -1.99 -1.56
N TYR A 89 -0.89 -1.74 -0.69
CA TYR A 89 0.52 -1.69 -1.06
C TYR A 89 1.47 -1.82 0.13
N ARG A 90 2.70 -2.16 -0.19
CA ARG A 90 3.85 -2.04 0.70
C ARG A 90 4.89 -1.05 0.16
N TYR A 91 5.02 -0.97 -1.17
CA TYR A 91 6.03 -0.15 -1.83
C TYR A 91 5.41 1.02 -2.55
N ILE A 92 6.09 2.16 -2.49
CA ILE A 92 5.74 3.39 -3.22
C ILE A 92 6.91 3.74 -4.12
N GLU A 93 6.65 3.96 -5.41
CA GLU A 93 7.59 4.55 -6.35
C GLU A 93 7.17 5.99 -6.64
N ILE A 94 8.12 6.91 -6.50
CA ILE A 94 7.93 8.33 -6.81
C ILE A 94 8.83 8.69 -7.98
N THR A 95 8.24 9.28 -9.03
CA THR A 95 8.95 9.85 -10.17
C THR A 95 8.56 11.30 -10.39
N GLY A 96 9.41 12.06 -11.10
CA GLY A 96 9.18 13.49 -11.36
C GLY A 96 9.89 14.42 -10.37
N LEU A 97 10.75 13.88 -9.50
CA LEU A 97 11.65 14.63 -8.65
C LEU A 97 13.10 14.47 -9.13
N ASP A 98 13.93 15.49 -8.92
CA ASP A 98 15.36 15.43 -9.25
C ASP A 98 16.20 14.68 -8.21
N GLN A 99 15.68 14.59 -7.00
CA GLN A 99 16.38 14.01 -5.84
C GLN A 99 15.40 13.15 -5.03
N GLU A 100 15.96 12.15 -4.38
CA GLU A 100 15.24 11.32 -3.42
C GLU A 100 14.75 12.15 -2.22
N LEU A 101 13.49 11.97 -1.83
CA LEU A 101 12.97 12.57 -0.60
C LEU A 101 13.51 11.82 0.62
N PRO A 102 13.76 12.54 1.73
CA PRO A 102 13.99 11.89 3.02
C PRO A 102 12.85 10.92 3.39
N ALA A 103 13.17 9.77 3.97
CA ALA A 103 12.18 8.74 4.28
C ALA A 103 11.07 9.23 5.24
N ASP A 104 11.37 10.18 6.11
CA ASP A 104 10.39 10.79 7.04
C ASP A 104 9.36 11.70 6.36
N CYS A 105 9.62 12.09 5.10
CA CYS A 105 8.68 12.80 4.25
C CYS A 105 7.55 11.90 3.72
N ILE A 106 7.70 10.58 3.83
CA ILE A 106 6.76 9.62 3.25
C ILE A 106 6.15 8.78 4.37
N LYS A 107 4.84 8.86 4.49
CA LYS A 107 4.06 8.13 5.49
C LYS A 107 2.91 7.40 4.81
N MET A 108 2.43 6.38 5.45
CA MET A 108 1.22 5.67 5.06
C MET A 108 0.17 5.85 6.15
N GLN A 109 -1.00 6.33 5.75
CA GLN A 109 -2.18 6.33 6.61
C GLN A 109 -2.99 5.08 6.28
N VAL A 110 -2.98 4.13 7.21
CA VAL A 110 -3.76 2.89 7.09
C VAL A 110 -5.24 3.20 7.19
N LEU A 111 -6.04 2.62 6.32
CA LEU A 111 -7.49 2.75 6.30
C LEU A 111 -8.14 1.40 6.58
N SER A 112 -9.12 1.40 7.47
CA SER A 112 -9.98 0.25 7.75
C SER A 112 -11.32 0.73 8.31
N SER A 113 -12.38 -0.02 8.06
CA SER A 113 -13.67 0.15 8.76
C SER A 113 -13.76 -0.75 9.99
N LEU A 114 -12.73 -1.50 10.29
CA LEU A 114 -12.63 -2.45 11.37
C LEU A 114 -11.50 -2.04 12.31
N ASP A 115 -11.76 -2.09 13.61
CA ASP A 115 -10.74 -1.94 14.65
C ASP A 115 -10.31 -3.32 15.16
N ALA A 116 -9.12 -3.75 14.73
CA ALA A 116 -8.55 -5.01 15.17
C ALA A 116 -8.01 -4.84 16.61
N ASN A 117 -8.62 -5.55 17.54
CA ASN A 117 -8.36 -5.40 18.98
C ASN A 117 -7.96 -6.70 19.69
N ALA A 118 -7.79 -7.78 18.93
CA ALA A 118 -7.32 -9.03 19.49
C ALA A 118 -5.79 -9.02 19.68
N GLU A 119 -5.37 -9.59 20.80
CA GLU A 119 -3.95 -9.76 21.12
C GLU A 119 -3.62 -11.25 21.13
N TYR A 120 -2.48 -11.61 20.56
CA TYR A 120 -1.98 -12.97 20.56
C TYR A 120 -0.47 -12.99 20.74
N GLU A 121 -0.01 -13.81 21.66
CA GLU A 121 1.40 -14.04 21.92
C GLU A 121 1.66 -15.53 22.19
N SER A 122 2.70 -16.07 21.61
CA SER A 122 3.17 -17.44 21.85
C SER A 122 4.70 -17.48 21.89
N SER A 123 5.24 -18.61 22.34
CA SER A 123 6.69 -18.86 22.30
C SER A 123 7.22 -19.17 20.89
N ASN A 124 6.35 -19.24 19.89
CA ASN A 124 6.72 -19.52 18.50
C ASN A 124 6.58 -18.25 17.66
N GLU A 125 7.69 -17.67 17.24
CA GLU A 125 7.76 -16.45 16.44
C GLU A 125 6.99 -16.55 15.11
N LEU A 126 6.99 -17.72 14.47
CA LEU A 126 6.25 -17.91 13.21
C LEU A 126 4.72 -17.83 13.42
N THR A 127 4.22 -18.29 14.55
CA THR A 127 2.80 -18.17 14.88
C THR A 127 2.42 -16.73 15.23
N ASN A 128 3.30 -16.00 15.91
CA ASN A 128 3.11 -14.57 16.17
C ASN A 128 3.08 -13.78 14.86
N GLN A 129 4.02 -14.05 13.95
CA GLN A 129 4.05 -13.44 12.61
C GLN A 129 2.80 -13.79 11.80
N LEU A 130 2.34 -15.03 11.85
CA LEU A 130 1.10 -15.45 11.18
C LEU A 130 -0.11 -14.65 11.70
N PHE A 131 -0.21 -14.47 13.02
CA PHE A 131 -1.29 -13.66 13.59
C PHE A 131 -1.25 -12.21 13.12
N THR A 132 -0.06 -11.59 13.09
CA THR A 132 0.14 -10.24 12.55
C THR A 132 -0.31 -10.16 11.09
N ASN A 133 0.10 -11.11 10.26
CA ASN A 133 -0.28 -11.14 8.85
C ASN A 133 -1.80 -11.29 8.66
N ILE A 134 -2.46 -12.13 9.46
CA ILE A 134 -3.92 -12.29 9.44
C ILE A 134 -4.60 -10.98 9.85
N THR A 135 -4.11 -10.32 10.89
CA THR A 135 -4.64 -9.04 11.37
C THR A 135 -4.53 -7.96 10.29
N ASN A 136 -3.34 -7.80 9.68
CA ASN A 136 -3.11 -6.83 8.61
C ASN A 136 -3.99 -7.11 7.38
N SER A 137 -4.12 -8.38 7.00
CA SER A 137 -5.01 -8.77 5.89
C SER A 137 -6.48 -8.48 6.20
N THR A 138 -6.92 -8.74 7.45
CA THR A 138 -8.28 -8.47 7.88
C THR A 138 -8.58 -6.98 7.83
N THR A 139 -7.75 -6.15 8.45
CA THR A 139 -7.95 -4.69 8.47
C THR A 139 -7.92 -4.10 7.07
N SER A 140 -7.06 -4.62 6.19
CA SER A 140 -6.93 -4.16 4.79
C SER A 140 -8.13 -4.52 3.92
N ASN A 141 -8.84 -5.60 4.23
CA ASN A 141 -9.99 -6.08 3.45
C ASN A 141 -11.35 -5.66 4.04
N TYR A 142 -11.38 -5.02 5.20
CA TYR A 142 -12.61 -4.51 5.80
C TYR A 142 -12.69 -2.99 5.60
N ILE A 143 -12.99 -2.56 4.37
CA ILE A 143 -13.20 -1.15 4.02
C ILE A 143 -14.63 -1.00 3.49
N SER A 144 -15.51 -0.45 4.32
CA SER A 144 -16.98 -0.35 4.17
C SER A 144 -17.69 -1.70 4.22
N ILE A 145 -17.19 -2.71 3.54
CA ILE A 145 -17.65 -4.11 3.52
C ILE A 145 -16.44 -5.04 3.54
N PRO A 146 -16.59 -6.31 3.94
CA PRO A 146 -15.54 -7.30 3.73
C PRO A 146 -15.31 -7.50 2.24
N THR A 147 -14.11 -7.19 1.74
CA THR A 147 -13.75 -7.33 0.33
C THR A 147 -12.86 -8.57 0.10
N ASP A 148 -12.85 -9.07 -1.12
CA ASP A 148 -11.97 -10.16 -1.56
C ASP A 148 -10.50 -9.71 -1.69
N CYS A 149 -10.30 -8.46 -2.09
CA CYS A 149 -8.97 -7.87 -2.27
C CYS A 149 -9.06 -6.34 -2.27
N PRO A 150 -8.08 -5.63 -1.67
CA PRO A 150 -8.11 -4.17 -1.60
C PRO A 150 -7.30 -3.49 -2.70
N GLN A 151 -6.39 -4.20 -3.41
CA GLN A 151 -5.33 -3.60 -4.20
C GLN A 151 -5.61 -3.49 -5.70
N ARG A 152 -6.52 -4.30 -6.23
CA ARG A 152 -6.80 -4.38 -7.68
C ARG A 152 -8.21 -3.91 -8.03
N ASP A 153 -8.58 -3.99 -9.28
CA ASP A 153 -9.86 -3.52 -9.85
C ASP A 153 -11.09 -4.40 -9.56
N GLU A 154 -11.03 -5.26 -8.55
CA GLU A 154 -12.16 -6.08 -8.08
C GLU A 154 -12.87 -5.42 -6.88
N ARG A 155 -12.28 -5.45 -5.69
CA ARG A 155 -12.77 -4.78 -4.46
C ARG A 155 -14.25 -5.05 -4.15
N MET A 156 -14.69 -6.27 -4.35
CA MET A 156 -16.09 -6.67 -4.20
C MET A 156 -16.32 -7.41 -2.88
N GLY A 157 -17.50 -7.22 -2.31
CA GLY A 157 -17.95 -7.95 -1.12
C GLY A 157 -18.50 -9.33 -1.50
N TRP A 158 -17.66 -10.26 -1.88
CA TRP A 158 -18.06 -11.62 -2.21
C TRP A 158 -18.55 -12.38 -0.98
N THR A 159 -19.81 -12.83 -1.01
CA THR A 159 -20.44 -13.52 0.13
C THR A 159 -19.81 -14.88 0.42
N GLY A 160 -19.25 -15.56 -0.58
CA GLY A 160 -18.52 -16.81 -0.39
C GLY A 160 -17.25 -16.61 0.44
N ASP A 161 -16.46 -15.59 0.13
CA ASP A 161 -15.27 -15.20 0.87
C ASP A 161 -15.62 -14.75 2.28
N ALA A 162 -16.60 -13.86 2.41
CA ALA A 162 -17.08 -13.38 3.71
C ALA A 162 -17.60 -14.52 4.60
N GLN A 163 -18.36 -15.48 4.05
CA GLN A 163 -18.86 -16.63 4.78
C GLN A 163 -17.74 -17.50 5.37
N ILE A 164 -16.69 -17.76 4.60
CA ILE A 164 -15.57 -18.59 5.05
C ILE A 164 -14.76 -17.85 6.12
N PHE A 165 -14.55 -16.56 5.94
CA PHE A 165 -13.71 -15.77 6.83
C PHE A 165 -14.43 -15.20 8.07
N ALA A 166 -15.76 -15.14 8.09
CA ALA A 166 -16.54 -14.48 9.15
C ALA A 166 -16.14 -14.90 10.56
N LEU A 167 -15.98 -16.21 10.79
CA LEU A 167 -15.57 -16.71 12.09
C LEU A 167 -14.13 -16.30 12.45
N SER A 168 -13.21 -16.36 11.51
CA SER A 168 -11.81 -15.92 11.72
C SER A 168 -11.75 -14.43 11.99
N GLY A 169 -12.51 -13.64 11.25
CA GLY A 169 -12.62 -12.19 11.46
C GLY A 169 -13.09 -11.83 12.87
N SER A 170 -14.07 -12.57 13.40
CA SER A 170 -14.60 -12.34 14.75
C SER A 170 -13.62 -12.68 15.89
N TYR A 171 -12.57 -13.44 15.60
CA TYR A 171 -11.47 -13.66 16.55
C TYR A 171 -10.42 -12.54 16.53
N VAL A 172 -10.36 -11.77 15.47
CA VAL A 172 -9.37 -10.69 15.29
C VAL A 172 -9.92 -9.34 15.75
N ALA A 173 -11.23 -9.14 15.57
CA ALA A 173 -11.85 -7.84 15.79
C ALA A 173 -13.34 -7.94 16.13
N ASP A 174 -13.92 -6.83 16.57
CA ASP A 174 -15.38 -6.70 16.70
C ASP A 174 -16.00 -6.52 15.31
N THR A 175 -16.59 -7.58 14.78
CA THR A 175 -17.25 -7.61 13.47
C THR A 175 -18.78 -7.46 13.54
N TYR A 176 -19.33 -6.97 14.66
CA TYR A 176 -20.77 -6.90 14.89
C TYR A 176 -21.52 -6.07 13.83
N ASN A 177 -20.87 -5.09 13.24
CA ASN A 177 -21.46 -4.19 12.26
C ASN A 177 -21.34 -4.69 10.80
N PHE A 178 -20.77 -5.88 10.58
CA PHE A 178 -20.56 -6.49 9.26
C PHE A 178 -21.33 -7.81 9.05
#